data_6ef80a07bd18d1872192bb59bad32f80
#
_entry.id   6ef80a07bd18d1872192bb59bad32f80
#
_cell.length_a   1.000
_cell.length_b   1.000
_cell.length_c   1.000
_cell.angle_alpha   90.00
_cell.angle_beta   90.00
_cell.angle_gamma   90.00
#
_symmetry.space_group_name_H-M   'P 1'
#
loop_
_entity.id
_entity.type
_entity.pdbx_description
1 polymer ?
#
loop_
_entity_poly.entity_id
_entity_poly.type
_entity_poly.pdbx_seq_one_letter_code
_entity_poly.pdbx_strand_id
1 'polypeptide(L)'
;MNQVKTTALLTLMSLVVLFTAQTLGYNLIFSIALAGIFNFLIYFYSGKIALSSTKAIEIGDGEYEEVRGIVKYLIQKEKMPMPRLYIIQNDQPNAFATGRNPKNASIAVTTGILKVLNNDELEGVLAHEISHIKNRDILVSSIAAMLASTISFMSRSVLWGGGNRNRNTHPLFFIIALIAAPLASIIIRMAISRTREFGADRTGSEISGNPLALASALEKIEAFAKLPMNINPAVSQLFISDPLKALSGGGMRKLFSTHPPTAERVRRLREDASGIRYG
;
A
#
# COMPACT_ATOMS: atom_id res chain seq x y z
N MET A 1 -1.77 14.66 -11.62
CA MET A 1 -2.44 14.45 -10.31
C MET A 1 -1.53 13.73 -9.31
N ASN A 2 -0.86 12.64 -9.65
CA ASN A 2 0.00 11.91 -8.70
C ASN A 2 1.26 12.69 -8.27
N GLN A 3 1.84 13.54 -9.12
CA GLN A 3 2.95 14.39 -8.74
C GLN A 3 2.58 15.37 -7.62
N VAL A 4 1.41 16.02 -7.71
CA VAL A 4 0.91 16.93 -6.67
C VAL A 4 0.74 16.22 -5.34
N LYS A 5 0.15 15.00 -5.35
CA LYS A 5 0.01 14.19 -4.14
C LYS A 5 1.36 13.78 -3.55
N THR A 6 2.29 13.35 -4.40
CA THR A 6 3.66 13.02 -3.97
C THR A 6 4.34 14.21 -3.31
N THR A 7 4.30 15.39 -3.95
CA THR A 7 4.87 16.62 -3.38
C THR A 7 4.21 16.97 -2.04
N ALA A 8 2.89 16.94 -1.96
CA ALA A 8 2.16 17.22 -0.73
C ALA A 8 2.55 16.28 0.43
N LEU A 9 2.70 14.97 0.15
CA LEU A 9 3.13 14.00 1.15
C LEU A 9 4.57 14.21 1.60
N LEU A 10 5.49 14.51 0.67
CA LEU A 10 6.89 14.82 1.01
C LEU A 10 7.01 16.15 1.78
N THR A 11 6.21 17.16 1.43
CA THR A 11 6.15 18.43 2.19
C THR A 11 5.64 18.18 3.60
N LEU A 12 4.57 17.39 3.75
CA LEU A 12 4.05 17.03 5.07
C LEU A 12 5.09 16.27 5.91
N MET A 13 5.84 15.35 5.28
CA MET A 13 6.95 14.65 5.94
C MET A 13 8.04 15.64 6.40
N SER A 14 8.41 16.61 5.54
CA SER A 14 9.36 17.66 5.91
C SER A 14 8.89 18.42 7.15
N LEU A 15 7.62 18.83 7.17
CA LEU A 15 7.07 19.57 8.31
C LEU A 15 7.09 18.73 9.59
N VAL A 16 6.75 17.43 9.52
CA VAL A 16 6.82 16.53 10.67
C VAL A 16 8.24 16.39 11.18
N VAL A 17 9.22 16.19 10.30
CA VAL A 17 10.63 16.05 10.69
C VAL A 17 11.18 17.35 11.25
N LEU A 18 10.92 18.49 10.60
CA LEU A 18 11.32 19.82 11.06
C LEU A 18 10.76 20.12 12.45
N PHE A 19 9.46 19.93 12.62
CA PHE A 19 8.81 20.17 13.92
C PHE A 19 9.41 19.29 15.02
N THR A 20 9.59 17.99 14.74
CA THR A 20 10.18 17.07 15.73
C THR A 20 11.62 17.44 16.07
N ALA A 21 12.45 17.78 15.08
CA ALA A 21 13.82 18.16 15.32
C ALA A 21 13.92 19.47 16.12
N GLN A 22 13.07 20.47 15.83
CA GLN A 22 13.03 21.73 16.61
C GLN A 22 12.59 21.48 18.07
N THR A 23 11.60 20.62 18.30
CA THR A 23 11.16 20.29 19.67
C THR A 23 12.24 19.53 20.47
N LEU A 24 13.15 18.83 19.79
CA LEU A 24 14.30 18.17 20.39
C LEU A 24 15.50 19.12 20.60
N GLY A 25 15.37 20.41 20.25
CA GLY A 25 16.40 21.44 20.45
C GLY A 25 17.47 21.52 19.35
N TYR A 26 17.27 20.82 18.21
CA TYR A 26 18.20 20.95 17.08
C TYR A 26 18.03 22.29 16.37
N ASN A 27 19.14 22.85 15.83
CA ASN A 27 19.07 24.08 15.06
C ASN A 27 18.35 23.90 13.71
N LEU A 28 17.91 25.02 13.11
CA LEU A 28 17.11 25.00 11.89
C LEU A 28 17.86 24.37 10.70
N ILE A 29 19.15 24.64 10.56
CA ILE A 29 19.97 24.11 9.46
C ILE A 29 20.04 22.60 9.52
N PHE A 30 20.34 22.05 10.70
CA PHE A 30 20.34 20.59 10.91
C PHE A 30 18.97 19.97 10.65
N SER A 31 17.89 20.61 11.11
CA SER A 31 16.53 20.13 10.92
C SER A 31 16.13 20.07 9.43
N ILE A 32 16.52 21.09 8.64
CA ILE A 32 16.29 21.11 7.18
C ILE A 32 17.11 19.99 6.50
N ALA A 33 18.38 19.83 6.87
CA ALA A 33 19.23 18.77 6.32
C ALA A 33 18.63 17.38 6.62
N LEU A 34 18.19 17.18 7.86
CA LEU A 34 17.55 15.93 8.28
C LEU A 34 16.25 15.64 7.50
N ALA A 35 15.40 16.65 7.30
CA ALA A 35 14.18 16.52 6.50
C ALA A 35 14.49 16.17 5.04
N GLY A 36 15.51 16.79 4.45
CA GLY A 36 15.99 16.46 3.10
C GLY A 36 16.46 15.01 2.97
N ILE A 37 17.28 14.55 3.93
CA ILE A 37 17.75 13.15 3.99
C ILE A 37 16.56 12.18 4.10
N PHE A 38 15.62 12.45 5.00
CA PHE A 38 14.44 11.62 5.18
C PHE A 38 13.60 11.53 3.89
N ASN A 39 13.33 12.67 3.24
CA ASN A 39 12.60 12.67 1.97
C ASN A 39 13.34 11.89 0.88
N PHE A 40 14.65 12.04 0.78
CA PHE A 40 15.48 11.28 -0.14
C PHE A 40 15.35 9.78 0.13
N LEU A 41 15.53 9.35 1.37
CA LEU A 41 15.44 7.94 1.74
C LEU A 41 14.04 7.38 1.45
N ILE A 42 12.98 8.09 1.79
CA ILE A 42 11.61 7.63 1.55
C ILE A 42 11.32 7.55 0.05
N TYR A 43 11.69 8.56 -0.72
CA TYR A 43 11.47 8.55 -2.17
C TYR A 43 12.16 7.37 -2.86
N PHE A 44 13.41 7.07 -2.48
CA PHE A 44 14.19 6.03 -3.14
C PHE A 44 13.98 4.63 -2.58
N TYR A 45 13.69 4.49 -1.29
CA TYR A 45 13.68 3.21 -0.59
C TYR A 45 12.32 2.76 -0.06
N SER A 46 11.25 3.58 -0.19
CA SER A 46 9.91 3.21 0.31
C SER A 46 9.43 1.84 -0.18
N GLY A 47 9.65 1.52 -1.45
CA GLY A 47 9.29 0.22 -2.01
C GLY A 47 10.08 -0.94 -1.37
N LYS A 48 11.39 -0.77 -1.18
CA LYS A 48 12.23 -1.80 -0.52
C LYS A 48 11.83 -1.99 0.95
N ILE A 49 11.53 -0.89 1.64
CA ILE A 49 11.08 -0.94 3.04
C ILE A 49 9.73 -1.65 3.14
N ALA A 50 8.80 -1.39 2.21
CA ALA A 50 7.51 -2.08 2.16
C ALA A 50 7.68 -3.60 1.98
N LEU A 51 8.52 -4.03 1.03
CA LEU A 51 8.84 -5.43 0.79
C LEU A 51 9.49 -6.09 2.02
N SER A 52 10.48 -5.44 2.60
CA SER A 52 11.17 -5.95 3.81
C SER A 52 10.21 -6.07 5.00
N SER A 53 9.29 -5.11 5.18
CA SER A 53 8.31 -5.12 6.28
C SER A 53 7.28 -6.25 6.17
N THR A 54 7.06 -6.77 4.96
CA THR A 54 6.20 -7.92 4.69
C THR A 54 6.97 -9.24 4.61
N LYS A 55 8.30 -9.21 4.81
CA LYS A 55 9.21 -10.37 4.65
C LYS A 55 9.11 -10.99 3.25
N ALA A 56 8.88 -10.16 2.24
CA ALA A 56 8.82 -10.59 0.85
C ALA A 56 10.19 -11.05 0.38
N ILE A 57 10.25 -12.21 -0.28
CA ILE A 57 11.45 -12.84 -0.84
C ILE A 57 11.39 -12.67 -2.36
N GLU A 58 12.46 -12.21 -2.97
CA GLU A 58 12.54 -12.08 -4.43
C GLU A 58 12.47 -13.45 -5.11
N ILE A 59 11.61 -13.58 -6.11
CA ILE A 59 11.42 -14.82 -6.86
C ILE A 59 12.60 -15.02 -7.80
N GLY A 60 13.36 -16.09 -7.59
CA GLY A 60 14.48 -16.50 -8.44
C GLY A 60 14.03 -17.01 -9.82
N ASP A 61 15.02 -17.27 -10.67
CA ASP A 61 14.76 -17.89 -11.97
C ASP A 61 14.34 -19.36 -11.78
N GLY A 62 13.31 -19.78 -12.53
CA GLY A 62 12.75 -21.12 -12.43
C GLY A 62 11.74 -21.32 -11.27
N GLU A 63 11.53 -20.29 -10.45
CA GLU A 63 10.54 -20.34 -9.37
C GLU A 63 9.27 -19.60 -9.78
N TYR A 64 8.11 -20.13 -9.36
CA TYR A 64 6.79 -19.50 -9.61
C TYR A 64 6.60 -19.05 -11.07
N GLU A 65 6.97 -19.92 -12.03
CA GLU A 65 6.94 -19.61 -13.46
C GLU A 65 5.55 -19.22 -13.97
N GLU A 66 4.50 -19.69 -13.33
CA GLU A 66 3.13 -19.29 -13.60
C GLU A 66 2.94 -17.79 -13.37
N VAL A 67 3.33 -17.25 -12.21
CA VAL A 67 3.27 -15.81 -11.90
C VAL A 67 4.11 -15.00 -12.88
N ARG A 68 5.33 -15.49 -13.14
CA ARG A 68 6.27 -14.84 -14.07
C ARG A 68 5.71 -14.81 -15.49
N GLY A 69 5.12 -15.91 -15.94
CA GLY A 69 4.51 -16.03 -17.27
C GLY A 69 3.34 -15.06 -17.46
N ILE A 70 2.42 -15.02 -16.48
CA ILE A 70 1.29 -14.09 -16.51
C ILE A 70 1.76 -12.64 -16.53
N VAL A 71 2.66 -12.25 -15.61
CA VAL A 71 3.17 -10.87 -15.57
C VAL A 71 3.87 -10.51 -16.87
N LYS A 72 4.72 -11.40 -17.41
CA LYS A 72 5.42 -11.19 -18.69
C LYS A 72 4.44 -10.96 -19.84
N TYR A 73 3.38 -11.74 -19.92
CA TYR A 73 2.31 -11.57 -20.92
C TYR A 73 1.66 -10.19 -20.81
N LEU A 74 1.22 -9.82 -19.60
CA LEU A 74 0.53 -8.56 -19.36
C LEU A 74 1.39 -7.33 -19.66
N ILE A 75 2.68 -7.32 -19.23
CA ILE A 75 3.57 -6.19 -19.47
C ILE A 75 3.99 -6.06 -20.94
N GLN A 76 4.06 -7.17 -21.70
CA GLN A 76 4.32 -7.12 -23.14
C GLN A 76 3.17 -6.43 -23.86
N LYS A 77 1.92 -6.75 -23.51
CA LYS A 77 0.72 -6.11 -24.04
C LYS A 77 0.72 -4.60 -23.78
N GLU A 78 1.21 -4.19 -22.61
CA GLU A 78 1.26 -2.79 -22.16
C GLU A 78 2.57 -2.07 -22.51
N LYS A 79 3.53 -2.74 -23.14
CA LYS A 79 4.87 -2.21 -23.47
C LYS A 79 5.58 -1.62 -22.24
N MET A 80 5.48 -2.31 -21.12
CA MET A 80 6.07 -1.91 -19.84
C MET A 80 7.31 -2.74 -19.50
N PRO A 81 8.26 -2.19 -18.71
CA PRO A 81 9.37 -2.96 -18.19
C PRO A 81 8.90 -4.04 -17.21
N MET A 82 9.61 -5.18 -17.17
CA MET A 82 9.34 -6.26 -16.22
C MET A 82 9.56 -5.77 -14.79
N PRO A 83 8.54 -5.82 -13.90
CA PRO A 83 8.72 -5.56 -12.48
C PRO A 83 9.47 -6.70 -11.81
N ARG A 84 10.13 -6.44 -10.68
CA ARG A 84 10.65 -7.51 -9.83
C ARG A 84 9.50 -8.23 -9.17
N LEU A 85 9.59 -9.56 -9.07
CA LEU A 85 8.56 -10.40 -8.49
C LEU A 85 9.00 -10.89 -7.12
N TYR A 86 8.08 -10.88 -6.18
CA TYR A 86 8.30 -11.30 -4.79
C TYR A 86 7.21 -12.23 -4.32
N ILE A 87 7.58 -13.19 -3.47
CA ILE A 87 6.66 -14.08 -2.77
C ILE A 87 6.66 -13.78 -1.27
N ILE A 88 5.49 -13.81 -0.67
CA ILE A 88 5.28 -13.67 0.77
C ILE A 88 4.72 -14.99 1.29
N GLN A 89 5.42 -15.62 2.23
CA GLN A 89 4.98 -16.85 2.87
C GLN A 89 3.83 -16.54 3.85
N ASN A 90 2.60 -16.53 3.33
CA ASN A 90 1.39 -16.29 4.11
C ASN A 90 0.18 -16.95 3.45
N ASP A 91 -0.69 -17.58 4.24
CA ASP A 91 -1.87 -18.29 3.76
C ASP A 91 -3.05 -17.34 3.44
N GLN A 92 -3.05 -16.09 3.91
CA GLN A 92 -4.05 -15.11 3.50
C GLN A 92 -3.79 -14.71 2.05
N PRO A 93 -4.74 -14.94 1.12
CA PRO A 93 -4.58 -14.57 -0.29
C PRO A 93 -4.51 -13.05 -0.44
N ASN A 94 -3.39 -12.57 -0.97
CA ASN A 94 -3.21 -11.13 -1.19
C ASN A 94 -2.09 -10.84 -2.19
N ALA A 95 -2.08 -9.62 -2.74
CA ALA A 95 -1.04 -9.11 -3.62
C ALA A 95 -0.88 -7.59 -3.44
N PHE A 96 0.26 -7.05 -3.83
CA PHE A 96 0.45 -5.60 -3.95
C PHE A 96 1.58 -5.23 -4.90
N ALA A 97 1.47 -4.03 -5.49
CA ALA A 97 2.55 -3.39 -6.23
C ALA A 97 3.18 -2.25 -5.41
N THR A 98 4.49 -2.08 -5.56
CA THR A 98 5.25 -1.01 -4.90
C THR A 98 6.39 -0.53 -5.79
N GLY A 99 6.98 0.62 -5.44
CA GLY A 99 8.10 1.20 -6.18
C GLY A 99 7.93 2.67 -6.47
N ARG A 100 8.93 3.28 -7.12
CA ARG A 100 8.91 4.72 -7.41
C ARG A 100 8.42 5.07 -8.83
N ASN A 101 8.55 4.14 -9.76
CA ASN A 101 8.13 4.30 -11.15
C ASN A 101 8.11 2.93 -11.85
N PRO A 102 7.58 2.81 -13.09
CA PRO A 102 7.50 1.53 -13.80
C PRO A 102 8.84 0.81 -13.96
N LYS A 103 9.96 1.53 -14.14
CA LYS A 103 11.31 0.92 -14.26
C LYS A 103 11.83 0.36 -12.93
N ASN A 104 11.28 0.80 -11.82
CA ASN A 104 11.67 0.41 -10.46
C ASN A 104 10.44 -0.09 -9.68
N ALA A 105 9.60 -0.83 -10.35
CA ALA A 105 8.41 -1.45 -9.77
C ALA A 105 8.68 -2.86 -9.29
N SER A 106 7.93 -3.28 -8.30
CA SER A 106 7.92 -4.64 -7.76
C SER A 106 6.47 -5.06 -7.52
N ILE A 107 6.17 -6.33 -7.76
CA ILE A 107 4.89 -6.97 -7.43
C ILE A 107 5.19 -8.07 -6.43
N ALA A 108 4.44 -8.11 -5.34
CA ALA A 108 4.51 -9.16 -4.33
C ALA A 108 3.16 -9.90 -4.26
N VAL A 109 3.22 -11.22 -4.23
CA VAL A 109 2.06 -12.09 -4.07
C VAL A 109 2.26 -13.00 -2.85
N THR A 110 1.19 -13.39 -2.18
CA THR A 110 1.26 -14.37 -1.09
C THR A 110 1.18 -15.80 -1.62
N THR A 111 1.73 -16.76 -0.88
CA THR A 111 1.53 -18.18 -1.19
C THR A 111 0.06 -18.56 -1.13
N GLY A 112 -0.73 -17.89 -0.29
CA GLY A 112 -2.17 -18.10 -0.18
C GLY A 112 -2.95 -17.75 -1.44
N ILE A 113 -2.56 -16.69 -2.16
CA ILE A 113 -3.27 -16.30 -3.39
C ILE A 113 -3.09 -17.36 -4.48
N LEU A 114 -1.90 -17.97 -4.55
CA LEU A 114 -1.60 -19.05 -5.51
C LEU A 114 -2.34 -20.34 -5.22
N LYS A 115 -2.74 -20.56 -3.95
CA LYS A 115 -3.55 -21.73 -3.55
C LYS A 115 -5.04 -21.55 -3.83
N VAL A 116 -5.53 -20.30 -3.84
CA VAL A 116 -6.96 -19.98 -3.85
C VAL A 116 -7.46 -19.60 -5.24
N LEU A 117 -6.65 -18.88 -6.02
CA LEU A 117 -7.03 -18.38 -7.34
C LEU A 117 -6.61 -19.35 -8.45
N ASN A 118 -7.44 -19.46 -9.48
CA ASN A 118 -7.04 -20.05 -10.74
C ASN A 118 -6.25 -19.02 -11.59
N ASN A 119 -5.73 -19.45 -12.75
CA ASN A 119 -4.87 -18.62 -13.61
C ASN A 119 -5.58 -17.35 -14.10
N ASP A 120 -6.84 -17.44 -14.51
CA ASP A 120 -7.59 -16.27 -15.01
C ASP A 120 -7.83 -15.25 -13.87
N GLU A 121 -8.16 -15.72 -12.68
CA GLU A 121 -8.35 -14.89 -11.50
C GLU A 121 -7.03 -14.24 -11.05
N LEU A 122 -5.94 -15.01 -11.06
CA LEU A 122 -4.59 -14.50 -10.76
C LEU A 122 -4.16 -13.46 -11.80
N GLU A 123 -4.44 -13.71 -13.08
CA GLU A 123 -4.20 -12.74 -14.15
C GLU A 123 -4.98 -11.44 -13.92
N GLY A 124 -6.25 -11.53 -13.52
CA GLY A 124 -7.06 -10.36 -13.18
C GLY A 124 -6.45 -9.54 -12.05
N VAL A 125 -5.98 -10.18 -10.97
CA VAL A 125 -5.31 -9.52 -9.84
C VAL A 125 -3.98 -8.89 -10.28
N LEU A 126 -3.15 -9.62 -11.02
CA LEU A 126 -1.87 -9.11 -11.49
C LEU A 126 -2.04 -7.95 -12.49
N ALA A 127 -3.08 -7.97 -13.32
CA ALA A 127 -3.44 -6.87 -14.20
C ALA A 127 -3.88 -5.63 -13.42
N HIS A 128 -4.62 -5.78 -12.31
CA HIS A 128 -4.94 -4.71 -11.39
C HIS A 128 -3.67 -4.08 -10.80
N GLU A 129 -2.73 -4.89 -10.30
CA GLU A 129 -1.45 -4.40 -9.77
C GLU A 129 -0.61 -3.69 -10.84
N ILE A 130 -0.57 -4.24 -12.07
CA ILE A 130 0.10 -3.61 -13.21
C ILE A 130 -0.54 -2.26 -13.57
N SER A 131 -1.85 -2.13 -13.41
CA SER A 131 -2.53 -0.85 -13.63
C SER A 131 -2.04 0.24 -12.67
N HIS A 132 -1.80 -0.08 -11.41
CA HIS A 132 -1.21 0.85 -10.45
C HIS A 132 0.21 1.27 -10.83
N ILE A 133 1.01 0.34 -11.38
CA ILE A 133 2.35 0.67 -11.90
C ILE A 133 2.23 1.61 -13.11
N LYS A 134 1.36 1.29 -14.07
CA LYS A 134 1.09 2.09 -15.27
C LYS A 134 0.66 3.51 -14.92
N ASN A 135 -0.27 3.64 -13.99
CA ASN A 135 -0.83 4.91 -13.53
C ASN A 135 0.08 5.67 -12.57
N ARG A 136 1.25 5.10 -12.19
CA ARG A 136 2.20 5.67 -11.22
C ARG A 136 1.60 5.90 -9.83
N ASP A 137 0.63 5.09 -9.44
CA ASP A 137 0.01 5.13 -8.12
C ASP A 137 0.92 4.57 -7.03
N ILE A 138 1.81 3.64 -7.41
CA ILE A 138 2.70 2.92 -6.51
C ILE A 138 3.58 3.83 -5.64
N LEU A 139 4.07 4.95 -6.19
CA LEU A 139 4.91 5.88 -5.46
C LEU A 139 4.13 6.60 -4.35
N VAL A 140 2.93 7.10 -4.67
CA VAL A 140 2.06 7.80 -3.71
C VAL A 140 1.70 6.88 -2.56
N SER A 141 1.30 5.63 -2.86
CA SER A 141 0.95 4.62 -1.87
C SER A 141 2.14 4.22 -1.00
N SER A 142 3.32 4.02 -1.60
CA SER A 142 4.54 3.68 -0.86
C SER A 142 5.00 4.80 0.08
N ILE A 143 4.97 6.06 -0.36
CA ILE A 143 5.32 7.22 0.49
C ILE A 143 4.31 7.37 1.63
N ALA A 144 3.02 7.23 1.34
CA ALA A 144 1.98 7.32 2.38
C ALA A 144 2.12 6.22 3.43
N ALA A 145 2.44 4.99 3.02
CA ALA A 145 2.72 3.88 3.93
C ALA A 145 3.92 4.19 4.84
N MET A 146 5.00 4.73 4.28
CA MET A 146 6.19 5.11 5.05
C MET A 146 5.91 6.25 6.03
N LEU A 147 5.19 7.28 5.58
CA LEU A 147 4.81 8.40 6.44
C LEU A 147 3.93 7.93 7.60
N ALA A 148 2.93 7.08 7.34
CA ALA A 148 2.09 6.49 8.36
C ALA A 148 2.89 5.60 9.34
N SER A 149 3.85 4.82 8.83
CA SER A 149 4.77 4.01 9.66
C SER A 149 5.62 4.89 10.59
N THR A 150 6.18 5.96 10.05
CA THR A 150 7.01 6.92 10.80
C THR A 150 6.20 7.58 11.91
N ILE A 151 5.01 8.09 11.60
CA ILE A 151 4.12 8.71 12.58
C ILE A 151 3.71 7.70 13.66
N SER A 152 3.37 6.47 13.29
CA SER A 152 3.00 5.41 14.23
C SER A 152 4.17 5.00 15.13
N PHE A 153 5.38 4.93 14.58
CA PHE A 153 6.58 4.65 15.35
C PHE A 153 6.86 5.76 16.36
N MET A 154 6.81 7.03 15.94
CA MET A 154 7.00 8.18 16.82
C MET A 154 5.98 8.21 17.96
N SER A 155 4.70 7.98 17.66
CA SER A 155 3.64 7.90 18.68
C SER A 155 3.94 6.82 19.73
N ARG A 156 4.33 5.63 19.30
CA ARG A 156 4.67 4.53 20.21
C ARG A 156 5.91 4.86 21.05
N SER A 157 6.94 5.44 20.45
CA SER A 157 8.17 5.83 21.17
C SER A 157 7.88 6.83 22.27
N VAL A 158 6.96 7.77 22.05
CA VAL A 158 6.52 8.74 23.09
C VAL A 158 5.73 8.03 24.19
N LEU A 159 4.82 7.11 23.84
CA LEU A 159 3.99 6.42 24.83
C LEU A 159 4.78 5.41 25.67
N TRP A 160 5.79 4.74 25.09
CA TRP A 160 6.58 3.68 25.76
C TRP A 160 7.88 4.21 26.36
N GLY A 161 8.48 5.25 25.78
CA GLY A 161 9.67 5.91 26.32
C GLY A 161 9.41 6.76 27.57
N GLY A 162 8.15 7.12 27.83
CA GLY A 162 7.72 7.87 29.03
C GLY A 162 7.75 7.06 30.33
N GLY A 163 8.12 5.77 30.28
CA GLY A 163 8.25 4.91 31.48
C GLY A 163 9.45 5.23 32.39
N ASN A 164 10.47 5.92 31.89
CA ASN A 164 11.54 6.46 32.72
C ASN A 164 11.17 7.89 33.09
N ARG A 165 10.60 8.05 34.27
CA ARG A 165 10.09 9.29 34.88
C ARG A 165 11.15 10.40 34.98
N ASN A 166 11.74 10.83 33.89
CA ASN A 166 12.44 12.09 33.89
C ASN A 166 11.38 13.20 33.65
N ARG A 167 11.19 14.01 34.68
CA ARG A 167 10.13 15.07 34.82
C ARG A 167 10.12 16.17 33.78
N ASN A 168 10.86 16.02 32.66
CA ASN A 168 11.01 17.04 31.60
C ASN A 168 10.38 16.66 30.24
N THR A 169 9.53 15.61 30.19
CA THR A 169 8.81 15.36 28.94
C THR A 169 7.78 16.47 28.72
N HIS A 170 8.05 17.36 27.77
CA HIS A 170 7.18 18.49 27.50
C HIS A 170 5.76 18.01 27.17
N PRO A 171 4.67 18.59 27.74
CA PRO A 171 3.29 18.18 27.47
C PRO A 171 2.93 18.09 26.01
N LEU A 172 3.65 18.84 25.16
CA LEU A 172 3.53 18.86 23.71
C LEU A 172 3.74 17.47 23.06
N PHE A 173 4.63 16.61 23.62
CA PHE A 173 4.85 15.25 23.10
C PHE A 173 3.61 14.36 23.26
N PHE A 174 2.88 14.53 24.37
CA PHE A 174 1.61 13.83 24.59
C PHE A 174 0.55 14.25 23.57
N ILE A 175 0.47 15.55 23.28
CA ILE A 175 -0.46 16.08 22.28
C ILE A 175 -0.10 15.56 20.88
N ILE A 176 1.19 15.52 20.54
CA ILE A 176 1.65 14.97 19.26
C ILE A 176 1.27 13.50 19.15
N ALA A 177 1.51 12.69 20.18
CA ALA A 177 1.17 11.28 20.18
C ALA A 177 -0.35 11.05 20.02
N LEU A 178 -1.17 11.89 20.65
CA LEU A 178 -2.63 11.83 20.55
C LEU A 178 -3.15 12.18 19.15
N ILE A 179 -2.52 13.15 18.49
CA ILE A 179 -2.92 13.61 17.16
C ILE A 179 -2.32 12.72 16.04
N ALA A 180 -1.21 12.05 16.31
CA ALA A 180 -0.45 11.30 15.31
C ALA A 180 -1.24 10.14 14.68
N ALA A 181 -2.01 9.38 15.45
CA ALA A 181 -2.79 8.26 14.91
C ALA A 181 -3.94 8.72 13.98
N PRO A 182 -4.76 9.73 14.36
CA PRO A 182 -5.71 10.34 13.42
C PRO A 182 -5.05 10.91 12.18
N LEU A 183 -3.90 11.60 12.32
CA LEU A 183 -3.16 12.18 11.20
C LEU A 183 -2.65 11.10 10.24
N ALA A 184 -2.07 10.01 10.75
CA ALA A 184 -1.66 8.87 9.94
C ALA A 184 -2.84 8.30 9.14
N SER A 185 -4.01 8.17 9.75
CA SER A 185 -5.23 7.70 9.10
C SER A 185 -5.70 8.64 7.98
N ILE A 186 -5.62 9.95 8.17
CA ILE A 186 -5.96 10.95 7.15
C ILE A 186 -4.99 10.86 5.97
N ILE A 187 -3.69 10.73 6.23
CA ILE A 187 -2.65 10.61 5.20
C ILE A 187 -2.89 9.35 4.35
N ILE A 188 -3.16 8.23 5.02
CA ILE A 188 -3.51 6.97 4.35
C ILE A 188 -4.72 7.17 3.44
N ARG A 189 -5.79 7.80 3.92
CA ARG A 189 -6.99 8.08 3.11
C ARG A 189 -6.73 9.02 1.94
N MET A 190 -5.87 10.02 2.11
CA MET A 190 -5.49 10.92 1.00
C MET A 190 -4.69 10.20 -0.07
N ALA A 191 -3.85 9.23 0.32
CA ALA A 191 -3.08 8.40 -0.59
C ALA A 191 -3.96 7.40 -1.34
N ILE A 192 -4.97 6.82 -0.66
CA ILE A 192 -5.91 5.87 -1.24
C ILE A 192 -7.17 6.62 -1.64
N SER A 193 -7.37 6.78 -2.93
CA SER A 193 -8.60 7.33 -3.47
C SER A 193 -9.45 6.18 -4.00
N ARG A 194 -10.72 6.10 -3.57
CA ARG A 194 -11.70 5.13 -4.13
C ARG A 194 -11.74 5.21 -5.66
N THR A 195 -11.61 6.41 -6.22
CA THR A 195 -11.56 6.63 -7.67
C THR A 195 -10.36 5.95 -8.31
N ARG A 196 -9.19 5.86 -7.61
CA ARG A 196 -8.02 5.15 -8.14
C ARG A 196 -8.23 3.65 -8.14
N GLU A 197 -8.85 3.09 -7.12
CA GLU A 197 -9.16 1.66 -7.04
C GLU A 197 -10.13 1.25 -8.15
N PHE A 198 -11.22 2.01 -8.34
CA PHE A 198 -12.13 1.76 -9.46
C PHE A 198 -11.45 1.98 -10.82
N GLY A 199 -10.55 2.96 -10.92
CA GLY A 199 -9.72 3.17 -12.09
C GLY A 199 -8.77 1.99 -12.36
N ALA A 200 -8.19 1.42 -11.30
CA ALA A 200 -7.32 0.25 -11.39
C ALA A 200 -8.11 -1.02 -11.75
N ASP A 201 -9.30 -1.20 -11.19
CA ASP A 201 -10.19 -2.31 -11.56
C ASP A 201 -10.54 -2.24 -13.06
N ARG A 202 -10.93 -1.06 -13.54
CA ARG A 202 -11.25 -0.86 -14.95
C ARG A 202 -10.04 -1.09 -15.85
N THR A 203 -8.93 -0.42 -15.59
CA THR A 203 -7.71 -0.55 -16.40
C THR A 203 -7.17 -1.99 -16.33
N GLY A 204 -7.18 -2.63 -15.15
CA GLY A 204 -6.80 -4.03 -15.00
C GLY A 204 -7.68 -4.98 -15.81
N SER A 205 -9.00 -4.73 -15.82
CA SER A 205 -9.94 -5.48 -16.64
C SER A 205 -9.71 -5.28 -18.15
N GLU A 206 -9.35 -4.07 -18.56
CA GLU A 206 -8.97 -3.78 -19.97
C GLU A 206 -7.66 -4.48 -20.35
N ILE A 207 -6.70 -4.54 -19.43
CA ILE A 207 -5.40 -5.20 -19.62
C ILE A 207 -5.59 -6.72 -19.73
N SER A 208 -6.28 -7.37 -18.80
CA SER A 208 -6.54 -8.81 -18.81
C SER A 208 -7.56 -9.20 -19.89
N GLY A 209 -8.53 -8.33 -20.19
CA GLY A 209 -9.67 -8.62 -21.05
C GLY A 209 -10.78 -9.41 -20.35
N ASN A 210 -10.67 -9.67 -19.05
CA ASN A 210 -11.61 -10.50 -18.31
C ASN A 210 -12.01 -9.85 -16.96
N PRO A 211 -12.96 -8.90 -16.94
CA PRO A 211 -13.44 -8.27 -15.72
C PRO A 211 -14.09 -9.25 -14.72
N LEU A 212 -14.72 -10.32 -15.23
CA LEU A 212 -15.38 -11.31 -14.38
C LEU A 212 -14.38 -12.15 -13.59
N ALA A 213 -13.19 -12.42 -14.13
CA ALA A 213 -12.12 -13.11 -13.43
C ALA A 213 -11.61 -12.28 -12.23
N LEU A 214 -11.41 -10.96 -12.42
CA LEU A 214 -11.06 -10.07 -11.32
C LEU A 214 -12.19 -9.99 -10.27
N ALA A 215 -13.45 -9.94 -10.70
CA ALA A 215 -14.59 -9.94 -9.78
C ALA A 215 -14.61 -11.22 -8.92
N SER A 216 -14.44 -12.39 -9.54
CA SER A 216 -14.36 -13.69 -8.85
C SER A 216 -13.17 -13.74 -7.89
N ALA A 217 -11.99 -13.27 -8.33
CA ALA A 217 -10.80 -13.19 -7.49
C ALA A 217 -11.04 -12.37 -6.22
N LEU A 218 -11.65 -11.20 -6.35
CA LEU A 218 -11.97 -10.32 -5.22
C LEU A 218 -12.94 -10.97 -4.22
N GLU A 219 -13.95 -11.70 -4.70
CA GLU A 219 -14.87 -12.45 -3.86
C GLU A 219 -14.16 -13.56 -3.08
N LYS A 220 -13.28 -14.32 -3.74
CA LYS A 220 -12.47 -15.36 -3.10
C LYS A 220 -11.51 -14.78 -2.06
N ILE A 221 -10.78 -13.72 -2.40
CA ILE A 221 -9.86 -13.03 -1.47
C ILE A 221 -10.63 -12.52 -0.24
N GLU A 222 -11.81 -11.93 -0.44
CA GLU A 222 -12.67 -11.46 0.66
C GLU A 222 -13.11 -12.59 1.59
N ALA A 223 -13.44 -13.77 1.05
CA ALA A 223 -13.85 -14.94 1.85
C ALA A 223 -12.73 -15.40 2.80
N PHE A 224 -11.47 -15.25 2.39
CA PHE A 224 -10.29 -15.59 3.21
C PHE A 224 -9.74 -14.43 4.03
N ALA A 225 -10.33 -13.23 3.97
CA ALA A 225 -9.86 -12.05 4.71
C ALA A 225 -9.92 -12.20 6.25
N LYS A 226 -10.51 -13.28 6.76
CA LYS A 226 -10.52 -13.64 8.19
C LYS A 226 -9.23 -14.34 8.64
N LEU A 227 -8.40 -14.84 7.74
CA LEU A 227 -7.11 -15.40 8.09
C LEU A 227 -6.18 -14.30 8.60
N PRO A 228 -5.45 -14.51 9.71
CA PRO A 228 -4.58 -13.50 10.25
C PRO A 228 -3.35 -13.29 9.37
N MET A 229 -2.97 -12.04 9.18
CA MET A 229 -1.71 -11.66 8.55
C MET A 229 -0.92 -10.76 9.50
N ASN A 230 0.26 -11.22 9.92
CA ASN A 230 1.13 -10.44 10.81
C ASN A 230 2.00 -9.50 10.00
N ILE A 231 1.50 -8.30 9.75
CA ILE A 231 2.19 -7.24 9.02
C ILE A 231 2.11 -5.91 9.76
N ASN A 232 2.99 -4.97 9.40
CA ASN A 232 2.87 -3.60 9.88
C ASN A 232 1.58 -2.97 9.33
N PRO A 233 0.68 -2.46 10.20
CA PRO A 233 -0.58 -1.86 9.77
C PRO A 233 -0.43 -0.74 8.73
N ALA A 234 0.69 -0.04 8.73
CA ALA A 234 0.92 1.04 7.78
C ALA A 234 1.13 0.58 6.34
N VAL A 235 1.58 -0.67 6.12
CA VAL A 235 1.72 -1.24 4.78
C VAL A 235 0.48 -2.03 4.33
N SER A 236 -0.49 -2.26 5.24
CA SER A 236 -1.73 -2.98 4.91
C SER A 236 -2.48 -2.36 3.73
N GLN A 237 -2.40 -1.05 3.60
CA GLN A 237 -3.02 -0.28 2.53
C GLN A 237 -2.46 -0.53 1.12
N LEU A 238 -1.29 -1.16 1.01
CA LEU A 238 -0.69 -1.49 -0.29
C LEU A 238 -1.36 -2.70 -0.93
N PHE A 239 -1.93 -3.58 -0.13
CA PHE A 239 -2.53 -4.84 -0.57
C PHE A 239 -3.87 -4.63 -1.28
N ILE A 240 -4.22 -5.50 -2.21
CA ILE A 240 -5.49 -5.46 -2.96
C ILE A 240 -6.73 -5.62 -2.06
N SER A 241 -6.58 -6.29 -0.93
CA SER A 241 -7.59 -6.41 0.13
C SER A 241 -6.97 -6.14 1.49
N ASP A 242 -7.72 -5.51 2.40
CA ASP A 242 -7.23 -5.17 3.74
C ASP A 242 -6.86 -6.43 4.54
N PRO A 243 -5.57 -6.71 4.77
CA PRO A 243 -5.09 -7.90 5.45
C PRO A 243 -5.36 -7.89 6.95
N LEU A 244 -5.79 -6.77 7.53
CA LEU A 244 -6.07 -6.61 8.95
C LEU A 244 -7.56 -6.74 9.29
N LYS A 245 -8.40 -7.12 8.33
CA LYS A 245 -9.85 -7.30 8.57
C LYS A 245 -10.16 -8.25 9.73
N ALA A 246 -9.37 -9.29 9.90
CA ALA A 246 -9.53 -10.25 10.99
C ALA A 246 -9.36 -9.65 12.40
N LEU A 247 -8.54 -8.60 12.51
CA LEU A 247 -8.17 -7.97 13.79
C LEU A 247 -9.09 -6.79 14.17
N SER A 248 -9.97 -6.36 13.26
CA SER A 248 -10.79 -5.16 13.45
C SER A 248 -12.18 -5.51 13.99
N GLY A 249 -12.48 -5.15 15.23
CA GLY A 249 -13.84 -5.20 15.79
C GLY A 249 -14.82 -4.24 15.09
N GLY A 250 -16.09 -4.63 15.04
CA GLY A 250 -17.13 -4.15 14.11
C GLY A 250 -17.49 -2.65 14.02
N GLY A 251 -17.09 -1.77 14.95
CA GLY A 251 -17.54 -0.37 14.95
C GLY A 251 -16.61 0.63 14.24
N MET A 252 -15.30 0.50 14.38
CA MET A 252 -14.30 1.38 13.75
C MET A 252 -13.96 0.97 12.30
N ARG A 253 -14.48 -0.13 11.83
CA ARG A 253 -14.21 -0.76 10.53
C ARG A 253 -14.43 0.16 9.32
N LYS A 254 -15.53 0.93 9.33
CA LYS A 254 -15.86 1.88 8.23
C LYS A 254 -14.92 3.09 8.19
N LEU A 255 -14.30 3.41 9.31
CA LEU A 255 -13.42 4.58 9.43
C LEU A 255 -11.99 4.29 8.95
N PHE A 256 -11.54 3.05 8.99
CA PHE A 256 -10.16 2.65 8.66
C PHE A 256 -10.04 1.77 7.41
N SER A 257 -11.15 1.42 6.76
CA SER A 257 -11.09 0.71 5.47
C SER A 257 -10.42 1.58 4.41
N THR A 258 -9.32 1.07 3.88
CA THR A 258 -8.49 1.75 2.90
C THR A 258 -9.00 1.56 1.47
N HIS A 259 -9.69 0.45 1.20
CA HIS A 259 -10.27 0.14 -0.11
C HIS A 259 -11.78 0.33 -0.13
N PRO A 260 -12.38 0.54 -1.34
CA PRO A 260 -13.82 0.47 -1.51
C PRO A 260 -14.34 -0.90 -1.09
N PRO A 261 -15.62 -1.02 -0.66
CA PRO A 261 -16.22 -2.32 -0.37
C PRO A 261 -16.08 -3.26 -1.56
N THR A 262 -15.64 -4.50 -1.30
CA THR A 262 -15.48 -5.54 -2.35
C THR A 262 -16.75 -5.72 -3.15
N ALA A 263 -17.92 -5.72 -2.51
CA ALA A 263 -19.22 -5.82 -3.18
C ALA A 263 -19.43 -4.73 -4.23
N GLU A 264 -18.98 -3.49 -3.98
CA GLU A 264 -19.11 -2.39 -4.93
C GLU A 264 -18.13 -2.53 -6.10
N ARG A 265 -16.88 -2.99 -5.84
CA ARG A 265 -15.92 -3.30 -6.89
C ARG A 265 -16.45 -4.40 -7.81
N VAL A 266 -16.91 -5.50 -7.23
CA VAL A 266 -17.49 -6.65 -7.95
C VAL A 266 -18.71 -6.24 -8.78
N ARG A 267 -19.61 -5.43 -8.21
CA ARG A 267 -20.77 -4.93 -8.95
C ARG A 267 -20.35 -4.19 -10.22
N ARG A 268 -19.41 -3.24 -10.11
CA ARG A 268 -18.90 -2.45 -11.25
C ARG A 268 -18.22 -3.32 -12.30
N LEU A 269 -17.39 -4.29 -11.87
CA LEU A 269 -16.73 -5.20 -12.79
C LEU A 269 -17.72 -6.07 -13.58
N ARG A 270 -18.82 -6.50 -12.94
CA ARG A 270 -19.90 -7.24 -13.63
C ARG A 270 -20.69 -6.35 -14.59
N GLU A 271 -20.90 -5.09 -14.25
CA GLU A 271 -21.53 -4.11 -15.13
C GLU A 271 -20.65 -3.79 -16.34
N ASP A 272 -19.34 -3.61 -16.13
CA ASP A 272 -18.37 -3.43 -17.22
C ASP A 272 -18.36 -4.65 -18.17
N ALA A 273 -18.48 -5.88 -17.64
CA ALA A 273 -18.58 -7.10 -18.44
C ALA A 273 -19.86 -7.18 -19.27
N SER A 274 -20.96 -6.62 -18.78
CA SER A 274 -22.26 -6.59 -19.51
C SER A 274 -22.37 -5.47 -20.54
N GLY A 275 -21.31 -4.63 -20.70
CA GLY A 275 -21.30 -3.50 -21.61
C GLY A 275 -22.09 -2.28 -21.13
N ILE A 276 -22.58 -2.28 -19.90
CA ILE A 276 -23.26 -1.13 -19.27
C ILE A 276 -22.17 -0.15 -18.82
N ARG A 277 -21.89 0.85 -19.65
CA ARG A 277 -20.94 1.92 -19.31
C ARG A 277 -21.65 3.02 -18.55
N TYR A 278 -21.24 3.25 -17.31
CA TYR A 278 -21.58 4.51 -16.63
C TYR A 278 -20.68 5.63 -17.18
N GLY A 279 -21.34 6.68 -17.67
CA GLY A 279 -20.70 7.91 -18.10
C GLY A 279 -20.09 8.70 -16.94
#